data_24b82f7d965b2416556bc58cd4629619
#
_entry.id   24b82f7d965b2416556bc58cd4629619
#
_cell.length_a   1.000
_cell.length_b   1.000
_cell.length_c   1.000
_cell.angle_alpha   90.00
_cell.angle_beta   90.00
_cell.angle_gamma   90.00
#
_symmetry.space_group_name_H-M   'P 1'
#
loop_
_entity.id
_entity.type
_entity.pdbx_description
1 polymer ?
#
loop_
_entity_poly.entity_id
_entity_poly.type
_entity_poly.pdbx_seq_one_letter_code
_entity_poly.pdbx_strand_id
1 'polypeptide(L)'
;MLVCNFCDSVARTGFARPPIKEKTMIYLDHAATTSIRPPVYEALNYWYSSGKCGNPSSLHSAGRQAHQAIYQARFDVSKLIGADSPEEIIFTSGGSESDNLALTGMASALNATNHNVMLVSQIEHHAILNQCNLLTRLGIVVKPLSVDTYGQVDLFELEKYLKEDNVGLVSVMWVNNEIGVIQDIKSIADLCNCYGAVFHTDAVQAVGHIDVNVNAYGIDMLSISGHKFGAPIGVGALYVRGGLKKHIEPIIYGGGQEFGVRAGTENVAGIVALGTAAKFSIPTEFSRDALVLRKAFLKKLYSVCDEGIKVNEHYEKSYQLSSILSITINDVESEAILHLMNSDGVCISAASACSAGSLEPSHVLSAIGRNYTQAKSTIRVSFGWNTTVEEVTRAAGLLGKNIVRIRKMYRS
;
A
#
# COMPACT_ATOMS: atom_id res chain seq x y z
N MET A 1 9.80 -28.76 -1.06
CA MET A 1 10.08 -29.98 -1.83
C MET A 1 9.16 -30.19 -3.03
N LEU A 2 7.95 -29.68 -3.09
CA LEU A 2 7.04 -29.85 -4.26
C LEU A 2 7.38 -28.96 -5.48
N VAL A 3 8.07 -27.85 -5.30
CA VAL A 3 8.54 -26.99 -6.41
C VAL A 3 9.71 -27.64 -7.17
N CYS A 4 10.51 -28.46 -6.50
CA CYS A 4 11.65 -29.16 -7.10
C CYS A 4 11.23 -30.32 -8.02
N ASN A 5 10.11 -31.02 -7.71
CA ASN A 5 9.65 -32.16 -8.53
C ASN A 5 9.06 -31.76 -9.88
N PHE A 6 8.61 -30.52 -10.05
CA PHE A 6 8.15 -30.03 -11.36
C PHE A 6 9.31 -29.72 -12.29
N CYS A 7 10.45 -29.27 -11.76
CA CYS A 7 11.68 -29.08 -12.55
C CYS A 7 12.31 -30.42 -12.94
N ASP A 8 12.28 -31.45 -12.06
CA ASP A 8 12.87 -32.78 -12.36
C ASP A 8 12.07 -33.60 -13.39
N SER A 9 10.76 -33.37 -13.52
CA SER A 9 9.94 -34.06 -14.54
C SER A 9 10.21 -33.52 -15.96
N VAL A 10 10.61 -32.27 -16.08
CA VAL A 10 10.98 -31.64 -17.38
C VAL A 10 12.41 -32.01 -17.81
N ALA A 11 13.28 -32.33 -16.86
CA ALA A 11 14.66 -32.75 -17.14
C ALA A 11 14.78 -34.14 -17.81
N ARG A 12 13.72 -34.97 -17.74
CA ARG A 12 13.73 -36.32 -18.34
C ARG A 12 13.41 -36.36 -19.84
N THR A 13 13.08 -35.22 -20.48
CA THR A 13 12.74 -35.14 -21.91
C THR A 13 13.90 -34.74 -22.82
N GLY A 14 15.14 -34.80 -22.36
CA GLY A 14 16.35 -34.72 -23.24
C GLY A 14 16.60 -33.38 -23.94
N PHE A 15 15.79 -32.35 -23.73
CA PHE A 15 16.06 -30.99 -24.18
C PHE A 15 16.73 -30.21 -23.06
N ALA A 16 18.05 -30.33 -22.92
CA ALA A 16 18.85 -29.39 -22.15
C ALA A 16 18.72 -28.02 -22.81
N ARG A 17 17.88 -27.15 -22.26
CA ARG A 17 17.97 -25.72 -22.59
C ARG A 17 19.36 -25.26 -22.15
N PRO A 18 20.11 -24.52 -23.00
CA PRO A 18 21.37 -23.92 -22.56
C PRO A 18 21.05 -23.07 -21.33
N PRO A 19 21.94 -23.00 -20.31
CA PRO A 19 21.74 -22.17 -19.15
C PRO A 19 21.58 -20.73 -19.66
N ILE A 20 20.36 -20.22 -19.65
CA ILE A 20 20.11 -18.80 -19.78
C ILE A 20 20.88 -18.23 -18.60
N LYS A 21 21.97 -17.48 -18.83
CA LYS A 21 22.53 -16.61 -17.80
C LYS A 21 21.36 -15.72 -17.35
N GLU A 22 20.73 -16.06 -16.25
CA GLU A 22 19.71 -15.20 -15.63
C GLU A 22 20.41 -13.86 -15.42
N LYS A 23 20.08 -12.87 -16.25
CA LYS A 23 20.40 -11.48 -15.93
C LYS A 23 19.76 -11.27 -14.57
N THR A 24 20.55 -11.02 -13.55
CA THR A 24 20.04 -10.70 -12.20
C THR A 24 19.08 -9.52 -12.35
N MET A 25 17.80 -9.80 -12.16
CA MET A 25 16.73 -8.83 -12.32
C MET A 25 16.82 -7.81 -11.17
N ILE A 26 16.84 -6.54 -11.50
CA ILE A 26 16.77 -5.44 -10.55
C ILE A 26 15.29 -5.08 -10.36
N TYR A 27 14.76 -5.30 -9.16
CA TYR A 27 13.35 -5.05 -8.86
C TYR A 27 13.19 -3.72 -8.11
N LEU A 28 12.58 -2.73 -8.75
CA LEU A 28 12.34 -1.38 -8.22
C LEU A 28 10.85 -0.99 -8.33
N ASP A 29 9.96 -1.94 -8.06
CA ASP A 29 8.50 -1.74 -8.04
C ASP A 29 7.88 -2.21 -6.70
N HIS A 30 8.57 -1.91 -5.60
CA HIS A 30 8.16 -2.33 -4.25
C HIS A 30 6.86 -1.68 -3.77
N ALA A 31 6.47 -0.52 -4.32
CA ALA A 31 5.16 0.06 -4.04
C ALA A 31 3.98 -0.75 -4.62
N ALA A 32 4.22 -1.58 -5.66
CA ALA A 32 3.23 -2.54 -6.15
C ALA A 32 3.16 -3.78 -5.26
N THR A 33 4.28 -4.42 -4.98
CA THR A 33 4.43 -5.53 -4.02
C THR A 33 5.90 -5.66 -3.64
N THR A 34 6.20 -6.20 -2.45
CA THR A 34 7.60 -6.47 -2.07
C THR A 34 7.82 -7.94 -1.76
N SER A 35 9.08 -8.38 -1.84
CA SER A 35 9.45 -9.76 -1.51
C SER A 35 9.21 -10.07 -0.04
N ILE A 36 8.87 -11.33 0.24
CA ILE A 36 8.70 -11.83 1.61
C ILE A 36 10.05 -11.71 2.35
N ARG A 37 10.03 -11.17 3.58
CA ARG A 37 11.23 -11.09 4.43
C ARG A 37 11.67 -12.48 4.89
N PRO A 38 12.98 -12.75 5.03
CA PRO A 38 13.48 -14.06 5.45
C PRO A 38 12.83 -14.60 6.74
N PRO A 39 12.67 -13.84 7.85
CA PRO A 39 11.98 -14.36 9.03
C PRO A 39 10.51 -14.74 8.79
N VAL A 40 9.84 -14.05 7.88
CA VAL A 40 8.44 -14.34 7.49
C VAL A 40 8.37 -15.65 6.69
N TYR A 41 9.32 -15.84 5.76
CA TYR A 41 9.43 -17.10 5.02
C TYR A 41 9.68 -18.30 5.96
N GLU A 42 10.59 -18.13 6.94
CA GLU A 42 10.85 -19.16 7.95
C GLU A 42 9.61 -19.49 8.79
N ALA A 43 8.86 -18.47 9.21
CA ALA A 43 7.60 -18.66 9.96
C ALA A 43 6.55 -19.41 9.15
N LEU A 44 6.38 -19.08 7.87
CA LEU A 44 5.49 -19.79 6.94
C LEU A 44 5.92 -21.24 6.75
N ASN A 45 7.21 -21.46 6.45
CA ASN A 45 7.76 -22.80 6.26
C ASN A 45 7.58 -23.66 7.52
N TYR A 46 7.87 -23.10 8.69
CA TYR A 46 7.64 -23.79 9.97
C TYR A 46 6.18 -24.14 10.18
N TRP A 47 5.24 -23.21 9.90
CA TRP A 47 3.80 -23.46 10.05
C TRP A 47 3.34 -24.66 9.21
N TYR A 48 3.69 -24.68 7.92
CA TYR A 48 3.26 -25.76 7.02
C TYR A 48 4.02 -27.08 7.23
N SER A 49 5.33 -27.04 7.52
CA SER A 49 6.14 -28.25 7.67
C SER A 49 5.94 -28.96 9.03
N SER A 50 5.48 -28.25 10.07
CA SER A 50 5.27 -28.79 11.42
C SER A 50 3.96 -29.57 11.58
N GLY A 51 3.17 -29.75 10.50
CA GLY A 51 1.88 -30.44 10.56
C GLY A 51 0.79 -29.70 11.35
N LYS A 52 0.97 -28.41 11.63
CA LYS A 52 -0.04 -27.59 12.30
C LYS A 52 -1.22 -27.34 11.35
N CYS A 53 -2.39 -27.90 11.70
CA CYS A 53 -3.59 -27.91 10.85
C CYS A 53 -4.89 -27.69 11.64
N GLY A 54 -4.85 -26.98 12.76
CA GLY A 54 -6.02 -26.75 13.59
C GLY A 54 -6.93 -25.65 13.06
N ASN A 55 -8.26 -25.86 13.06
CA ASN A 55 -9.21 -24.76 12.94
C ASN A 55 -9.21 -23.94 14.23
N PRO A 56 -9.00 -22.61 14.21
CA PRO A 56 -8.91 -21.79 15.42
C PRO A 56 -10.16 -21.82 16.32
N SER A 57 -11.33 -22.13 15.76
CA SER A 57 -12.59 -22.27 16.49
C SER A 57 -12.76 -23.62 17.21
N SER A 58 -11.85 -24.58 16.98
CA SER A 58 -11.95 -25.92 17.58
C SER A 58 -11.38 -25.95 19.01
N LEU A 59 -12.07 -26.68 19.90
CA LEU A 59 -11.70 -26.77 21.32
C LEU A 59 -10.53 -27.74 21.61
N HIS A 60 -10.14 -28.58 20.67
CA HIS A 60 -9.00 -29.48 20.82
C HIS A 60 -7.64 -28.77 20.73
N SER A 61 -6.56 -29.44 21.10
CA SER A 61 -5.22 -28.85 21.20
C SER A 61 -4.73 -28.16 19.92
N ALA A 62 -4.97 -28.76 18.75
CA ALA A 62 -4.57 -28.17 17.48
C ALA A 62 -5.32 -26.85 17.19
N GLY A 63 -6.62 -26.79 17.49
CA GLY A 63 -7.40 -25.56 17.36
C GLY A 63 -6.90 -24.46 18.32
N ARG A 64 -6.65 -24.81 19.57
CA ARG A 64 -6.08 -23.84 20.54
C ARG A 64 -4.71 -23.31 20.12
N GLN A 65 -3.84 -24.13 19.52
CA GLN A 65 -2.56 -23.68 18.98
C GLN A 65 -2.75 -22.67 17.83
N ALA A 66 -3.68 -22.94 16.92
CA ALA A 66 -4.00 -22.02 15.83
C ALA A 66 -4.56 -20.68 16.36
N HIS A 67 -5.50 -20.74 17.31
CA HIS A 67 -6.04 -19.56 17.98
C HIS A 67 -4.96 -18.74 18.68
N GLN A 68 -4.04 -19.38 19.42
CA GLN A 68 -2.94 -18.70 20.08
C GLN A 68 -1.98 -18.05 19.09
N ALA A 69 -1.72 -18.68 17.95
CA ALA A 69 -0.88 -18.12 16.89
C ALA A 69 -1.51 -16.87 16.25
N ILE A 70 -2.84 -16.88 16.02
CA ILE A 70 -3.59 -15.69 15.58
C ILE A 70 -3.50 -14.58 16.62
N TYR A 71 -3.71 -14.89 17.90
CA TYR A 71 -3.65 -13.89 18.97
C TYR A 71 -2.26 -13.24 19.06
N GLN A 72 -1.18 -14.03 18.96
CA GLN A 72 0.18 -13.49 18.96
C GLN A 72 0.42 -12.57 17.75
N ALA A 73 -0.01 -12.97 16.56
CA ALA A 73 0.11 -12.14 15.36
C ALA A 73 -0.68 -10.82 15.50
N ARG A 74 -1.87 -10.89 16.10
CA ARG A 74 -2.72 -9.72 16.40
C ARG A 74 -2.01 -8.75 17.36
N PHE A 75 -1.37 -9.30 18.40
CA PHE A 75 -0.53 -8.53 19.33
C PHE A 75 0.65 -7.86 18.61
N ASP A 76 1.37 -8.58 17.73
CA ASP A 76 2.52 -8.03 17.03
C ASP A 76 2.10 -6.89 16.06
N VAL A 77 0.95 -7.03 15.38
CA VAL A 77 0.39 -5.96 14.52
C VAL A 77 -0.05 -4.76 15.37
N SER A 78 -0.75 -4.99 16.50
CA SER A 78 -1.18 -3.89 17.37
C SER A 78 -0.01 -3.08 17.92
N LYS A 79 1.10 -3.74 18.25
CA LYS A 79 2.33 -3.08 18.69
C LYS A 79 2.98 -2.25 17.59
N LEU A 80 3.00 -2.74 16.34
CA LEU A 80 3.60 -2.00 15.22
C LEU A 80 2.90 -0.66 14.98
N ILE A 81 1.58 -0.59 15.18
CA ILE A 81 0.78 0.61 14.92
C ILE A 81 0.41 1.39 16.18
N GLY A 82 0.91 0.98 17.36
CA GLY A 82 0.61 1.66 18.64
C GLY A 82 -0.86 1.59 19.07
N ALA A 83 -1.58 0.50 18.76
CA ALA A 83 -2.94 0.27 19.23
C ALA A 83 -2.96 -0.12 20.72
N ASP A 84 -4.04 0.22 21.42
CA ASP A 84 -4.19 -0.06 22.86
C ASP A 84 -4.41 -1.54 23.13
N SER A 85 -5.17 -2.22 22.27
CA SER A 85 -5.54 -3.61 22.43
C SER A 85 -5.34 -4.41 21.13
N PRO A 86 -4.85 -5.67 21.21
CA PRO A 86 -4.88 -6.58 20.08
C PRO A 86 -6.28 -6.77 19.47
N GLU A 87 -7.34 -6.67 20.29
CA GLU A 87 -8.73 -6.84 19.84
C GLU A 87 -9.22 -5.74 18.91
N GLU A 88 -8.48 -4.64 18.76
CA GLU A 88 -8.75 -3.57 17.80
C GLU A 88 -8.30 -3.94 16.37
N ILE A 89 -7.61 -5.06 16.20
CA ILE A 89 -7.14 -5.55 14.89
C ILE A 89 -8.13 -6.58 14.34
N ILE A 90 -8.59 -6.42 13.12
CA ILE A 90 -9.45 -7.35 12.38
C ILE A 90 -8.66 -7.84 11.17
N PHE A 91 -8.41 -9.13 11.04
CA PHE A 91 -7.68 -9.67 9.89
C PHE A 91 -8.57 -9.75 8.65
N THR A 92 -7.98 -9.39 7.51
CA THR A 92 -8.60 -9.36 6.19
C THR A 92 -7.69 -10.04 5.17
N SER A 93 -8.12 -10.09 3.90
CA SER A 93 -7.29 -10.60 2.81
C SER A 93 -6.29 -9.57 2.26
N GLY A 94 -6.36 -8.31 2.67
CA GLY A 94 -5.48 -7.23 2.19
C GLY A 94 -6.08 -5.85 2.36
N GLY A 95 -5.39 -4.82 1.87
CA GLY A 95 -5.81 -3.43 1.98
C GLY A 95 -7.18 -3.16 1.38
N SER A 96 -7.45 -3.67 0.17
CA SER A 96 -8.75 -3.44 -0.50
C SER A 96 -9.93 -3.99 0.29
N GLU A 97 -9.81 -5.15 0.94
CA GLU A 97 -10.87 -5.65 1.83
C GLU A 97 -10.98 -4.78 3.07
N SER A 98 -9.86 -4.34 3.65
CA SER A 98 -9.86 -3.46 4.82
C SER A 98 -10.55 -2.13 4.54
N ASP A 99 -10.23 -1.47 3.41
CA ASP A 99 -10.86 -0.22 2.98
C ASP A 99 -12.37 -0.39 2.76
N ASN A 100 -12.77 -1.49 2.09
CA ASN A 100 -14.18 -1.77 1.85
C ASN A 100 -14.93 -2.04 3.15
N LEU A 101 -14.32 -2.80 4.07
CA LEU A 101 -14.92 -3.08 5.37
C LEU A 101 -15.05 -1.81 6.21
N ALA A 102 -14.06 -0.93 6.20
CA ALA A 102 -14.09 0.33 6.93
C ALA A 102 -15.22 1.24 6.43
N LEU A 103 -15.29 1.51 5.11
CA LEU A 103 -16.23 2.50 4.58
C LEU A 103 -17.64 1.92 4.41
N THR A 104 -17.77 0.77 3.74
CA THR A 104 -19.08 0.14 3.51
C THR A 104 -19.67 -0.37 4.82
N GLY A 105 -18.85 -0.94 5.72
CA GLY A 105 -19.31 -1.41 7.03
C GLY A 105 -19.88 -0.31 7.93
N MET A 106 -19.41 0.93 7.76
CA MET A 106 -19.92 2.09 8.53
C MET A 106 -21.20 2.70 7.94
N ALA A 107 -21.55 2.41 6.70
CA ALA A 107 -22.64 3.11 6.01
C ALA A 107 -23.99 3.05 6.74
N SER A 108 -24.34 1.90 7.33
CA SER A 108 -25.59 1.73 8.09
C SER A 108 -25.62 2.60 9.34
N ALA A 109 -24.54 2.64 10.10
CA ALA A 109 -24.42 3.44 11.32
C ALA A 109 -24.47 4.95 11.01
N LEU A 110 -23.84 5.39 9.92
CA LEU A 110 -23.85 6.78 9.46
C LEU A 110 -25.28 7.23 9.08
N ASN A 111 -26.01 6.38 8.36
CA ASN A 111 -27.43 6.68 8.03
C ASN A 111 -28.32 6.73 9.27
N ALA A 112 -28.13 5.81 10.22
CA ALA A 112 -28.92 5.74 11.45
C ALA A 112 -28.74 6.99 12.34
N THR A 113 -27.59 7.64 12.27
CA THR A 113 -27.27 8.87 13.04
C THR A 113 -27.51 10.16 12.24
N ASN A 114 -27.95 10.08 11.02
CA ASN A 114 -28.10 11.20 10.08
C ASN A 114 -26.79 11.99 9.82
N HIS A 115 -25.63 11.30 10.01
CA HIS A 115 -24.30 11.81 9.63
C HIS A 115 -23.82 11.07 8.39
N ASN A 116 -24.60 11.17 7.31
CA ASN A 116 -24.46 10.38 6.09
C ASN A 116 -23.58 11.03 5.02
N VAL A 117 -22.84 12.08 5.35
CA VAL A 117 -21.83 12.65 4.45
C VAL A 117 -20.47 11.99 4.74
N MET A 118 -19.82 11.51 3.67
CA MET A 118 -18.48 10.93 3.73
C MET A 118 -17.54 11.75 2.83
N LEU A 119 -16.43 12.20 3.41
CA LEU A 119 -15.38 12.92 2.67
C LEU A 119 -14.27 11.94 2.28
N VAL A 120 -13.82 12.00 1.03
CA VAL A 120 -12.80 11.09 0.46
C VAL A 120 -11.80 11.90 -0.34
N SER A 121 -10.50 11.72 -0.11
CA SER A 121 -9.51 12.48 -0.88
C SER A 121 -9.52 12.09 -2.37
N GLN A 122 -9.19 13.04 -3.25
CA GLN A 122 -9.17 12.79 -4.70
C GLN A 122 -8.02 11.87 -5.14
N ILE A 123 -7.06 11.63 -4.28
CA ILE A 123 -5.86 10.83 -4.58
C ILE A 123 -5.86 9.45 -3.93
N GLU A 124 -7.02 8.98 -3.46
CA GLU A 124 -7.17 7.66 -2.83
C GLU A 124 -6.87 6.53 -3.81
N HIS A 125 -6.55 5.35 -3.24
CA HIS A 125 -6.48 4.12 -4.02
C HIS A 125 -7.86 3.75 -4.60
N HIS A 126 -7.88 3.07 -5.75
CA HIS A 126 -9.13 2.63 -6.39
C HIS A 126 -9.99 1.71 -5.49
N ALA A 127 -9.42 1.07 -4.48
CA ALA A 127 -10.18 0.32 -3.47
C ALA A 127 -11.19 1.21 -2.72
N ILE A 128 -10.90 2.51 -2.57
CA ILE A 128 -11.78 3.51 -1.97
C ILE A 128 -12.62 4.20 -3.05
N LEU A 129 -12.00 4.72 -4.11
CA LEU A 129 -12.71 5.49 -5.13
C LEU A 129 -13.82 4.68 -5.84
N ASN A 130 -13.55 3.41 -6.18
CA ASN A 130 -14.51 2.59 -6.91
C ASN A 130 -15.72 2.17 -6.06
N GLN A 131 -15.61 2.16 -4.72
CA GLN A 131 -16.74 1.86 -3.85
C GLN A 131 -17.67 3.07 -3.63
N CYS A 132 -17.26 4.31 -3.97
CA CYS A 132 -18.08 5.52 -3.80
C CYS A 132 -19.47 5.38 -4.47
N ASN A 133 -19.54 4.74 -5.65
CA ASN A 133 -20.80 4.47 -6.32
C ASN A 133 -21.72 3.51 -5.53
N LEU A 134 -21.14 2.53 -4.82
CA LEU A 134 -21.89 1.64 -3.93
C LEU A 134 -22.38 2.42 -2.71
N LEU A 135 -21.52 3.20 -2.09
CA LEU A 135 -21.85 4.03 -0.92
C LEU A 135 -23.00 4.99 -1.22
N THR A 136 -23.01 5.62 -2.40
CA THR A 136 -24.11 6.48 -2.83
C THR A 136 -25.43 5.70 -2.95
N ARG A 137 -25.40 4.47 -3.47
CA ARG A 137 -26.61 3.59 -3.51
C ARG A 137 -27.06 3.15 -2.11
N LEU A 138 -26.16 3.13 -1.14
CA LEU A 138 -26.47 2.86 0.26
C LEU A 138 -26.95 4.11 1.03
N GLY A 139 -27.14 5.25 0.37
CA GLY A 139 -27.65 6.48 0.96
C GLY A 139 -26.57 7.42 1.54
N ILE A 140 -25.31 7.14 1.29
CA ILE A 140 -24.18 7.99 1.70
C ILE A 140 -23.91 9.07 0.65
N VAL A 141 -23.79 10.32 1.07
CA VAL A 141 -23.37 11.44 0.22
C VAL A 141 -21.84 11.50 0.23
N VAL A 142 -21.20 11.04 -0.83
CA VAL A 142 -19.74 11.08 -0.93
C VAL A 142 -19.30 12.40 -1.57
N LYS A 143 -18.42 13.14 -0.87
CA LYS A 143 -17.82 14.39 -1.38
C LYS A 143 -16.31 14.24 -1.49
N PRO A 144 -15.70 14.67 -2.62
CA PRO A 144 -14.25 14.65 -2.76
C PRO A 144 -13.62 15.79 -1.96
N LEU A 145 -12.45 15.52 -1.35
CA LEU A 145 -11.55 16.51 -0.81
C LEU A 145 -10.46 16.82 -1.84
N SER A 146 -10.26 18.09 -2.14
CA SER A 146 -9.23 18.55 -3.06
C SER A 146 -7.83 18.44 -2.42
N VAL A 147 -6.84 18.41 -3.30
CA VAL A 147 -5.43 18.39 -2.92
C VAL A 147 -4.67 19.53 -3.62
N ASP A 148 -3.60 19.97 -3.03
CA ASP A 148 -2.70 20.95 -3.63
C ASP A 148 -1.80 20.31 -4.72
N THR A 149 -0.92 21.11 -5.32
CA THR A 149 0.01 20.67 -6.38
C THR A 149 1.08 19.67 -5.92
N TYR A 150 1.19 19.41 -4.62
CA TYR A 150 2.04 18.41 -4.00
C TYR A 150 1.27 17.15 -3.57
N GLY A 151 -0.06 17.22 -3.56
CA GLY A 151 -0.95 16.14 -3.17
C GLY A 151 -1.36 16.18 -1.69
N GLN A 152 -1.15 17.30 -0.98
CA GLN A 152 -1.66 17.50 0.38
C GLN A 152 -3.15 17.86 0.34
N VAL A 153 -3.95 17.24 1.21
CA VAL A 153 -5.37 17.59 1.37
C VAL A 153 -5.52 19.02 1.87
N ASP A 154 -6.48 19.74 1.30
CA ASP A 154 -6.83 21.11 1.73
C ASP A 154 -7.56 21.06 3.07
N LEU A 155 -6.85 21.42 4.15
CA LEU A 155 -7.40 21.44 5.51
C LEU A 155 -8.48 22.49 5.71
N PHE A 156 -8.46 23.60 4.95
CA PHE A 156 -9.51 24.62 5.00
C PHE A 156 -10.82 24.10 4.39
N GLU A 157 -10.72 23.39 3.26
CA GLU A 157 -11.87 22.74 2.64
C GLU A 157 -12.43 21.65 3.56
N LEU A 158 -11.56 20.82 4.18
CA LEU A 158 -11.96 19.80 5.15
C LEU A 158 -12.72 20.43 6.33
N GLU A 159 -12.15 21.46 6.96
CA GLU A 159 -12.80 22.13 8.09
C GLU A 159 -14.13 22.76 7.70
N LYS A 160 -14.24 23.36 6.51
CA LYS A 160 -15.48 23.90 5.99
C LYS A 160 -16.57 22.83 5.88
N TYR A 161 -16.28 21.69 5.26
CA TYR A 161 -17.25 20.59 5.16
C TYR A 161 -17.66 20.05 6.52
N LEU A 162 -16.70 19.89 7.45
CA LEU A 162 -17.01 19.43 8.82
C LEU A 162 -17.93 20.37 9.58
N LYS A 163 -17.88 21.69 9.30
CA LYS A 163 -18.76 22.71 9.91
C LYS A 163 -20.15 22.78 9.27
N GLU A 164 -20.21 22.63 7.95
CA GLU A 164 -21.41 22.95 7.18
C GLU A 164 -22.28 21.72 6.86
N ASP A 165 -21.67 20.53 6.84
CA ASP A 165 -22.32 19.28 6.46
C ASP A 165 -22.42 18.30 7.64
N ASN A 166 -23.33 17.34 7.54
CA ASN A 166 -23.42 16.24 8.51
C ASN A 166 -22.38 15.16 8.21
N VAL A 167 -21.09 15.51 8.31
CA VAL A 167 -19.99 14.59 8.02
C VAL A 167 -19.89 13.54 9.10
N GLY A 168 -20.05 12.28 8.72
CA GLY A 168 -19.92 11.15 9.64
C GLY A 168 -18.60 10.40 9.51
N LEU A 169 -17.96 10.45 8.30
CA LEU A 169 -16.69 9.79 8.08
C LEU A 169 -15.81 10.60 7.12
N VAL A 170 -14.52 10.65 7.42
CA VAL A 170 -13.46 11.19 6.55
C VAL A 170 -12.46 10.08 6.24
N SER A 171 -12.15 9.87 4.97
CA SER A 171 -11.16 8.90 4.52
C SER A 171 -10.06 9.59 3.72
N VAL A 172 -8.83 9.57 4.26
CA VAL A 172 -7.65 10.13 3.61
C VAL A 172 -6.48 9.16 3.76
N MET A 173 -5.91 8.70 2.64
CA MET A 173 -4.76 7.81 2.69
C MET A 173 -3.56 8.48 3.35
N TRP A 174 -2.78 7.74 4.14
CA TRP A 174 -1.62 8.32 4.85
C TRP A 174 -0.47 8.65 3.91
N VAL A 175 -0.15 7.70 3.02
CA VAL A 175 0.94 7.85 2.04
C VAL A 175 0.44 7.45 0.66
N ASN A 176 0.57 8.36 -0.30
CA ASN A 176 0.14 8.05 -1.67
C ASN A 176 1.13 7.11 -2.36
N ASN A 177 0.60 6.07 -2.97
CA ASN A 177 1.36 4.99 -3.60
C ASN A 177 2.00 5.35 -4.95
N GLU A 178 1.64 6.48 -5.55
CA GLU A 178 2.17 6.94 -6.85
C GLU A 178 3.24 8.01 -6.70
N ILE A 179 2.98 9.04 -5.88
CA ILE A 179 3.88 10.19 -5.71
C ILE A 179 4.63 10.18 -4.38
N GLY A 180 4.22 9.33 -3.42
CA GLY A 180 4.90 9.18 -2.14
C GLY A 180 4.67 10.35 -1.18
N VAL A 181 3.69 11.23 -1.41
CA VAL A 181 3.33 12.28 -0.46
C VAL A 181 2.78 11.66 0.83
N ILE A 182 3.20 12.19 1.97
CA ILE A 182 2.72 11.83 3.32
C ILE A 182 1.75 12.91 3.77
N GLN A 183 0.51 12.56 4.08
CA GLN A 183 -0.52 13.50 4.56
C GLN A 183 -0.26 13.93 6.01
N ASP A 184 -0.68 15.14 6.36
CA ASP A 184 -0.71 15.62 7.74
C ASP A 184 -1.87 14.98 8.52
N ILE A 185 -1.70 13.68 8.81
CA ILE A 185 -2.71 12.85 9.47
C ILE A 185 -3.12 13.42 10.83
N LYS A 186 -2.16 14.04 11.56
CA LYS A 186 -2.47 14.60 12.88
C LYS A 186 -3.47 15.75 12.79
N SER A 187 -3.25 16.70 11.90
CA SER A 187 -4.15 17.83 11.70
C SER A 187 -5.52 17.38 11.18
N ILE A 188 -5.56 16.39 10.26
CA ILE A 188 -6.81 15.82 9.75
C ILE A 188 -7.59 15.14 10.88
N ALA A 189 -6.93 14.27 11.67
CA ALA A 189 -7.55 13.57 12.79
C ALA A 189 -8.06 14.53 13.86
N ASP A 190 -7.29 15.58 14.18
CA ASP A 190 -7.71 16.58 15.16
C ASP A 190 -8.98 17.34 14.72
N LEU A 191 -9.06 17.71 13.43
CA LEU A 191 -10.28 18.29 12.87
C LEU A 191 -11.45 17.30 12.94
N CYS A 192 -11.28 16.06 12.50
CA CYS A 192 -12.33 15.03 12.58
C CYS A 192 -12.83 14.84 14.02
N ASN A 193 -11.90 14.70 14.97
CA ASN A 193 -12.25 14.55 16.40
C ASN A 193 -12.99 15.78 16.96
N CYS A 194 -12.59 16.99 16.56
CA CYS A 194 -13.23 18.23 17.01
C CYS A 194 -14.70 18.30 16.58
N TYR A 195 -15.03 17.81 15.38
CA TYR A 195 -16.37 17.84 14.83
C TYR A 195 -17.13 16.51 14.98
N GLY A 196 -16.55 15.50 15.62
CA GLY A 196 -17.18 14.20 15.89
C GLY A 196 -17.32 13.28 14.68
N ALA A 197 -16.56 13.52 13.62
CA ALA A 197 -16.49 12.65 12.45
C ALA A 197 -15.52 11.50 12.69
N VAL A 198 -15.84 10.29 12.22
CA VAL A 198 -14.94 9.13 12.25
C VAL A 198 -13.81 9.33 11.22
N PHE A 199 -12.58 9.11 11.63
CA PHE A 199 -11.42 9.22 10.73
C PHE A 199 -10.86 7.84 10.35
N HIS A 200 -10.90 7.54 9.06
CA HIS A 200 -10.25 6.39 8.42
C HIS A 200 -9.04 6.82 7.60
N THR A 201 -7.97 6.03 7.66
CA THR A 201 -6.81 6.20 6.78
C THR A 201 -6.40 4.89 6.12
N ASP A 202 -6.26 4.89 4.77
CA ASP A 202 -5.51 3.84 4.08
C ASP A 202 -4.02 4.02 4.38
N ALA A 203 -3.49 3.18 5.28
CA ALA A 203 -2.08 3.19 5.68
C ALA A 203 -1.25 2.10 5.00
N VAL A 204 -1.73 1.54 3.90
CA VAL A 204 -1.09 0.45 3.16
C VAL A 204 0.34 0.79 2.74
N GLN A 205 0.63 2.04 2.40
CA GLN A 205 1.99 2.49 2.08
C GLN A 205 2.73 3.12 3.28
N ALA A 206 2.06 3.28 4.43
CA ALA A 206 2.66 3.87 5.62
C ALA A 206 3.23 2.81 6.58
N VAL A 207 2.42 1.77 6.88
CA VAL A 207 2.79 0.71 7.84
C VAL A 207 4.04 -0.04 7.38
N GLY A 208 5.04 -0.11 8.24
CA GLY A 208 6.34 -0.71 7.96
C GLY A 208 7.33 0.20 7.23
N HIS A 209 6.91 1.39 6.80
CA HIS A 209 7.74 2.35 6.07
C HIS A 209 8.01 3.65 6.84
N ILE A 210 7.03 4.13 7.60
CA ILE A 210 7.15 5.26 8.51
C ILE A 210 6.64 4.86 9.89
N ASP A 211 6.93 5.68 10.90
CA ASP A 211 6.39 5.47 12.24
C ASP A 211 4.89 5.72 12.26
N VAL A 212 4.11 4.72 12.72
CA VAL A 212 2.66 4.74 12.77
C VAL A 212 2.22 4.53 14.22
N ASN A 213 1.47 5.49 14.77
CA ASN A 213 0.90 5.38 16.12
C ASN A 213 -0.53 5.87 16.13
N VAL A 214 -1.50 4.94 16.07
CA VAL A 214 -2.93 5.26 15.94
C VAL A 214 -3.45 6.08 17.11
N ASN A 215 -2.92 5.86 18.32
CA ASN A 215 -3.33 6.61 19.52
C ASN A 215 -2.78 8.03 19.52
N ALA A 216 -1.48 8.19 19.22
CA ALA A 216 -0.84 9.50 19.18
C ALA A 216 -1.45 10.43 18.11
N TYR A 217 -1.85 9.86 16.99
CA TYR A 217 -2.49 10.60 15.89
C TYR A 217 -4.01 10.73 16.03
N GLY A 218 -4.66 9.93 16.89
CA GLY A 218 -6.11 10.02 17.09
C GLY A 218 -6.93 9.37 15.95
N ILE A 219 -6.40 8.30 15.35
CA ILE A 219 -7.02 7.58 14.22
C ILE A 219 -8.11 6.63 14.74
N ASP A 220 -9.24 6.55 14.07
CA ASP A 220 -10.36 5.65 14.42
C ASP A 220 -10.31 4.32 13.67
N MET A 221 -9.95 4.35 12.38
CA MET A 221 -9.78 3.17 11.55
C MET A 221 -8.55 3.29 10.65
N LEU A 222 -7.83 2.17 10.44
CA LEU A 222 -6.62 2.15 9.64
C LEU A 222 -6.49 0.84 8.86
N SER A 223 -6.33 0.94 7.54
CA SER A 223 -6.16 -0.22 6.64
C SER A 223 -4.70 -0.61 6.46
N ILE A 224 -4.43 -1.93 6.49
CA ILE A 224 -3.08 -2.53 6.37
C ILE A 224 -3.08 -3.59 5.28
N SER A 225 -2.01 -3.65 4.49
CA SER A 225 -1.75 -4.74 3.54
C SER A 225 -0.37 -5.35 3.74
N GLY A 226 -0.33 -6.65 4.07
CA GLY A 226 0.91 -7.31 4.47
C GLY A 226 2.00 -7.33 3.41
N HIS A 227 1.64 -7.52 2.14
CA HIS A 227 2.60 -7.62 1.04
C HIS A 227 3.35 -6.32 0.72
N LYS A 228 2.99 -5.21 1.34
CA LYS A 228 3.71 -3.94 1.17
C LYS A 228 4.94 -3.84 2.07
N PHE A 229 4.98 -4.58 3.18
CA PHE A 229 6.12 -4.55 4.11
C PHE A 229 6.75 -5.92 4.40
N GLY A 230 6.52 -6.88 3.50
CA GLY A 230 7.26 -8.16 3.47
C GLY A 230 6.53 -9.35 4.06
N ALA A 231 5.21 -9.28 4.23
CA ALA A 231 4.33 -10.45 4.39
C ALA A 231 3.88 -10.99 3.01
N PRO A 232 3.23 -12.17 2.95
CA PRO A 232 2.68 -12.67 1.69
C PRO A 232 1.48 -11.86 1.20
N ILE A 233 1.20 -11.96 -0.11
CA ILE A 233 -0.06 -11.50 -0.71
C ILE A 233 -1.22 -12.31 -0.11
N GLY A 234 -2.40 -11.69 0.06
CA GLY A 234 -3.61 -12.38 0.53
C GLY A 234 -3.80 -12.33 2.05
N VAL A 235 -3.11 -11.40 2.73
CA VAL A 235 -3.33 -11.07 4.14
C VAL A 235 -3.16 -9.58 4.40
N GLY A 236 -4.06 -9.03 5.20
CA GLY A 236 -4.05 -7.65 5.68
C GLY A 236 -4.78 -7.54 7.01
N ALA A 237 -5.01 -6.32 7.45
CA ALA A 237 -5.78 -6.04 8.65
C ALA A 237 -6.48 -4.68 8.57
N LEU A 238 -7.57 -4.56 9.28
CA LEU A 238 -8.22 -3.30 9.61
C LEU A 238 -8.06 -3.07 11.13
N TYR A 239 -7.44 -1.96 11.51
CA TYR A 239 -7.52 -1.44 12.87
C TYR A 239 -8.84 -0.69 13.04
N VAL A 240 -9.50 -0.94 14.15
CA VAL A 240 -10.74 -0.25 14.57
C VAL A 240 -10.64 0.10 16.03
N ARG A 241 -10.64 1.39 16.35
CA ARG A 241 -10.57 1.89 17.73
C ARG A 241 -11.68 1.26 18.60
N GLY A 242 -11.34 0.97 19.84
CA GLY A 242 -12.25 0.37 20.81
C GLY A 242 -13.61 1.08 20.88
N GLY A 243 -14.67 0.29 20.90
CA GLY A 243 -16.06 0.79 20.89
C GLY A 243 -16.66 1.07 19.52
N LEU A 244 -15.86 1.36 18.49
CA LEU A 244 -16.36 1.62 17.13
C LEU A 244 -16.73 0.32 16.39
N LYS A 245 -16.06 -0.78 16.69
CA LYS A 245 -16.26 -2.10 16.05
C LYS A 245 -17.73 -2.56 16.03
N LYS A 246 -18.51 -2.27 17.06
CA LYS A 246 -19.95 -2.63 17.14
C LYS A 246 -20.82 -1.92 16.10
N HIS A 247 -20.31 -0.88 15.45
CA HIS A 247 -21.01 -0.10 14.43
C HIS A 247 -20.64 -0.53 13.01
N ILE A 248 -19.65 -1.44 12.86
CA ILE A 248 -19.22 -1.95 11.57
C ILE A 248 -20.06 -3.17 11.21
N GLU A 249 -20.82 -3.08 10.14
CA GLU A 249 -21.50 -4.23 9.56
C GLU A 249 -20.51 -5.05 8.70
N PRO A 250 -20.56 -6.40 8.79
CA PRO A 250 -19.72 -7.25 7.95
C PRO A 250 -20.06 -7.08 6.48
N ILE A 251 -19.04 -7.06 5.61
CA ILE A 251 -19.22 -7.14 4.14
C ILE A 251 -19.10 -8.59 3.64
N ILE A 252 -18.57 -9.48 4.47
CA ILE A 252 -18.53 -10.94 4.23
C ILE A 252 -19.29 -11.59 5.36
N TYR A 253 -20.44 -12.19 5.04
CA TYR A 253 -21.35 -12.81 6.01
C TYR A 253 -21.03 -14.29 6.22
N GLY A 254 -21.23 -14.80 7.45
CA GLY A 254 -21.02 -16.21 7.79
C GLY A 254 -20.94 -16.45 9.29
N GLY A 255 -19.88 -17.15 9.75
CA GLY A 255 -19.64 -17.43 11.16
C GLY A 255 -19.13 -16.22 11.95
N GLY A 256 -18.93 -16.41 13.27
CA GLY A 256 -18.52 -15.33 14.20
C GLY A 256 -17.01 -15.05 14.24
N GLN A 257 -16.24 -15.42 13.21
CA GLN A 257 -14.80 -15.13 13.15
C GLN A 257 -14.57 -13.63 13.17
N GLU A 258 -13.37 -13.22 13.54
CA GLU A 258 -12.96 -11.81 13.65
C GLU A 258 -14.03 -10.95 14.36
N PHE A 259 -14.49 -11.41 15.52
CA PHE A 259 -15.50 -10.75 16.36
C PHE A 259 -16.86 -10.55 15.67
N GLY A 260 -17.20 -11.38 14.67
CA GLY A 260 -18.42 -11.26 13.87
C GLY A 260 -18.38 -10.20 12.77
N VAL A 261 -17.28 -9.48 12.63
CA VAL A 261 -17.12 -8.40 11.64
C VAL A 261 -16.60 -8.92 10.28
N ARG A 262 -15.90 -10.06 10.29
CA ARG A 262 -15.37 -10.68 9.07
C ARG A 262 -15.44 -12.20 9.18
N ALA A 263 -16.38 -12.78 8.51
CA ALA A 263 -16.63 -14.23 8.54
C ALA A 263 -15.67 -15.04 7.66
N GLY A 264 -15.64 -16.36 7.89
CA GLY A 264 -14.79 -17.31 7.17
C GLY A 264 -13.60 -17.77 8.01
N THR A 265 -13.24 -19.05 7.88
CA THR A 265 -12.09 -19.63 8.60
C THR A 265 -10.83 -18.81 8.33
N GLU A 266 -10.13 -18.45 9.38
CA GLU A 266 -8.98 -17.55 9.35
C GLU A 266 -7.80 -18.18 8.59
N ASN A 267 -7.12 -17.38 7.78
CA ASN A 267 -5.87 -17.74 7.10
C ASN A 267 -4.71 -17.75 8.10
N VAL A 268 -4.66 -18.78 8.97
CA VAL A 268 -3.72 -18.82 10.09
C VAL A 268 -2.27 -18.62 9.66
N ALA A 269 -1.84 -19.28 8.59
CA ALA A 269 -0.47 -19.16 8.10
C ALA A 269 -0.15 -17.73 7.60
N GLY A 270 -1.08 -17.13 6.84
CA GLY A 270 -0.95 -15.75 6.37
C GLY A 270 -0.96 -14.75 7.53
N ILE A 271 -1.81 -14.96 8.54
CA ILE A 271 -1.89 -14.12 9.75
C ILE A 271 -0.59 -14.21 10.56
N VAL A 272 -0.05 -15.41 10.77
CA VAL A 272 1.26 -15.61 11.43
C VAL A 272 2.38 -14.90 10.67
N ALA A 273 2.34 -14.97 9.35
CA ALA A 273 3.29 -14.27 8.48
C ALA A 273 3.16 -12.75 8.60
N LEU A 274 1.94 -12.21 8.66
CA LEU A 274 1.69 -10.78 8.85
C LEU A 274 2.21 -10.30 10.22
N GLY A 275 1.92 -11.02 11.31
CA GLY A 275 2.44 -10.72 12.64
C GLY A 275 3.97 -10.78 12.68
N THR A 276 4.58 -11.78 12.00
CA THR A 276 6.04 -11.86 11.89
C THR A 276 6.61 -10.68 11.11
N ALA A 277 6.00 -10.27 10.01
CA ALA A 277 6.42 -9.08 9.26
C ALA A 277 6.32 -7.82 10.15
N ALA A 278 5.24 -7.68 10.91
CA ALA A 278 5.06 -6.58 11.85
C ALA A 278 6.17 -6.54 12.92
N LYS A 279 6.48 -7.68 13.53
CA LYS A 279 7.52 -7.81 14.56
C LYS A 279 8.91 -7.43 14.06
N PHE A 280 9.24 -7.71 12.80
CA PHE A 280 10.56 -7.45 12.21
C PHE A 280 10.60 -6.16 11.37
N SER A 281 9.53 -5.36 11.35
CA SER A 281 9.53 -4.04 10.72
C SER A 281 10.17 -3.00 11.63
N ILE A 282 11.15 -2.25 11.09
CA ILE A 282 11.79 -1.13 11.76
C ILE A 282 11.68 0.10 10.83
N PRO A 283 10.56 0.86 10.92
CA PRO A 283 10.27 1.94 9.98
C PRO A 283 11.33 3.02 9.91
N THR A 284 11.98 3.35 11.04
CA THR A 284 13.03 4.37 11.11
C THR A 284 14.29 3.96 10.34
N GLU A 285 14.68 2.69 10.40
CA GLU A 285 15.81 2.16 9.63
C GLU A 285 15.47 2.13 8.14
N PHE A 286 14.29 1.65 7.80
CA PHE A 286 13.82 1.62 6.41
C PHE A 286 13.80 3.03 5.79
N SER A 287 13.25 4.04 6.48
CA SER A 287 13.21 5.43 6.00
C SER A 287 14.60 6.01 5.77
N ARG A 288 15.54 5.74 6.68
CA ARG A 288 16.94 6.17 6.56
C ARG A 288 17.61 5.55 5.33
N ASP A 289 17.47 4.24 5.15
CA ASP A 289 18.10 3.51 4.06
C ASP A 289 17.47 3.89 2.72
N ALA A 290 16.15 4.04 2.64
CA ALA A 290 15.45 4.53 1.46
C ALA A 290 15.92 5.92 1.03
N LEU A 291 16.23 6.82 1.96
CA LEU A 291 16.78 8.15 1.66
C LEU A 291 18.17 8.06 1.00
N VAL A 292 19.01 7.12 1.44
CA VAL A 292 20.33 6.87 0.82
C VAL A 292 20.16 6.35 -0.61
N LEU A 293 19.25 5.39 -0.81
CA LEU A 293 18.95 4.83 -2.13
C LEU A 293 18.40 5.90 -3.08
N ARG A 294 17.45 6.72 -2.62
CA ARG A 294 16.90 7.85 -3.39
C ARG A 294 17.98 8.83 -3.86
N LYS A 295 18.86 9.25 -2.96
CA LYS A 295 19.97 10.16 -3.28
C LYS A 295 20.93 9.55 -4.31
N ALA A 296 21.28 8.27 -4.15
CA ALA A 296 22.15 7.56 -5.08
C ALA A 296 21.53 7.44 -6.48
N PHE A 297 20.23 7.07 -6.55
CA PHE A 297 19.47 6.97 -7.79
C PHE A 297 19.45 8.31 -8.54
N LEU A 298 18.99 9.38 -7.88
CA LEU A 298 18.87 10.71 -8.50
C LEU A 298 20.23 11.28 -8.91
N LYS A 299 21.25 11.16 -8.05
CA LYS A 299 22.63 11.61 -8.40
C LYS A 299 23.12 10.93 -9.67
N LYS A 300 22.89 9.61 -9.81
CA LYS A 300 23.30 8.86 -11.00
C LYS A 300 22.44 9.21 -12.20
N LEU A 301 21.14 9.33 -12.08
CA LEU A 301 20.25 9.71 -13.17
C LEU A 301 20.66 11.06 -13.76
N TYR A 302 20.78 12.08 -12.93
CA TYR A 302 21.17 13.43 -13.35
C TYR A 302 22.59 13.50 -13.93
N SER A 303 23.50 12.61 -13.54
CA SER A 303 24.83 12.54 -14.18
C SER A 303 24.81 12.01 -15.61
N VAL A 304 23.72 11.36 -16.04
CA VAL A 304 23.56 10.80 -17.39
C VAL A 304 22.59 11.60 -18.24
N CYS A 305 21.49 12.06 -17.64
CA CYS A 305 20.44 12.85 -18.26
C CYS A 305 19.77 13.71 -17.20
N ASP A 306 19.89 15.02 -17.29
CA ASP A 306 19.29 16.00 -16.37
C ASP A 306 18.20 16.84 -17.02
N GLU A 307 18.26 17.01 -18.35
CA GLU A 307 17.31 17.84 -19.10
C GLU A 307 15.91 17.19 -19.13
N GLY A 308 14.87 18.00 -18.82
CA GLY A 308 13.46 17.58 -18.94
C GLY A 308 13.03 16.49 -17.97
N ILE A 309 13.73 16.32 -16.84
CA ILE A 309 13.37 15.43 -15.75
C ILE A 309 12.82 16.23 -14.58
N LYS A 310 11.63 15.90 -14.11
CA LYS A 310 10.98 16.51 -12.95
C LYS A 310 10.54 15.42 -11.98
N VAL A 311 10.97 15.52 -10.72
CA VAL A 311 10.47 14.66 -9.65
C VAL A 311 9.20 15.29 -9.08
N ASN A 312 8.11 14.51 -9.00
CA ASN A 312 6.88 14.91 -8.34
C ASN A 312 7.02 14.58 -6.85
N GLU A 313 7.42 15.56 -6.06
CA GLU A 313 7.66 15.41 -4.63
C GLU A 313 7.28 16.68 -3.86
N HIS A 314 6.97 16.51 -2.57
CA HIS A 314 6.76 17.64 -1.68
C HIS A 314 8.09 18.37 -1.43
N TYR A 315 8.05 19.70 -1.32
CA TYR A 315 9.26 20.50 -1.06
C TYR A 315 9.83 20.25 0.35
N GLU A 316 8.95 20.01 1.34
CA GLU A 316 9.34 19.56 2.67
C GLU A 316 9.49 18.04 2.70
N LYS A 317 10.68 17.58 3.06
CA LYS A 317 11.01 16.14 3.04
C LYS A 317 10.30 15.33 4.13
N SER A 318 9.80 15.97 5.19
CA SER A 318 8.93 15.35 6.19
C SER A 318 7.61 14.83 5.62
N TYR A 319 7.12 15.46 4.55
CA TYR A 319 5.90 15.05 3.84
C TYR A 319 6.18 14.19 2.60
N GLN A 320 7.35 13.53 2.55
CA GLN A 320 7.75 12.73 1.39
C GLN A 320 8.33 11.37 1.79
N LEU A 321 7.69 10.29 1.40
CA LEU A 321 8.24 8.94 1.56
C LEU A 321 9.42 8.74 0.60
N SER A 322 10.60 8.51 1.16
CA SER A 322 11.85 8.43 0.37
C SER A 322 11.92 7.20 -0.53
N SER A 323 11.19 6.14 -0.22
CA SER A 323 11.19 4.90 -1.01
C SER A 323 10.36 4.96 -2.29
N ILE A 324 9.58 6.01 -2.52
CA ILE A 324 8.79 6.21 -3.75
C ILE A 324 9.31 7.43 -4.51
N LEU A 325 9.66 7.24 -5.77
CA LEU A 325 10.06 8.26 -6.72
C LEU A 325 9.07 8.31 -7.87
N SER A 326 8.34 9.42 -8.01
CA SER A 326 7.52 9.73 -9.17
C SER A 326 8.27 10.69 -10.08
N ILE A 327 8.58 10.28 -11.30
CA ILE A 327 9.47 11.01 -12.21
C ILE A 327 8.75 11.26 -13.53
N THR A 328 8.47 12.54 -13.83
CA THR A 328 7.98 12.99 -15.12
C THR A 328 9.17 13.24 -16.05
N ILE A 329 9.14 12.66 -17.26
CA ILE A 329 10.23 12.71 -18.25
C ILE A 329 9.66 13.35 -19.51
N ASN A 330 9.95 14.62 -19.74
CA ASN A 330 9.44 15.34 -20.92
C ASN A 330 9.86 14.67 -22.22
N ASP A 331 8.95 14.66 -23.19
CA ASP A 331 9.15 14.14 -24.54
C ASP A 331 9.43 12.62 -24.61
N VAL A 332 9.02 11.86 -23.58
CA VAL A 332 9.16 10.40 -23.55
C VAL A 332 7.93 9.76 -22.92
N GLU A 333 7.28 8.87 -23.62
CA GLU A 333 6.17 8.09 -23.07
C GLU A 333 6.67 7.05 -22.06
N SER A 334 5.98 6.94 -20.92
CA SER A 334 6.34 6.00 -19.86
C SER A 334 6.38 4.56 -20.35
N GLU A 335 5.46 4.13 -21.20
CA GLU A 335 5.41 2.76 -21.74
C GLU A 335 6.69 2.39 -22.49
N ALA A 336 7.23 3.30 -23.31
CA ALA A 336 8.47 3.08 -24.04
C ALA A 336 9.67 2.88 -23.08
N ILE A 337 9.72 3.68 -22.01
CA ILE A 337 10.71 3.51 -20.92
C ILE A 337 10.55 2.16 -20.23
N LEU A 338 9.33 1.79 -19.84
CA LEU A 338 9.07 0.52 -19.16
C LEU A 338 9.53 -0.68 -19.97
N HIS A 339 9.25 -0.69 -21.29
CA HIS A 339 9.70 -1.76 -22.18
C HIS A 339 11.23 -1.86 -22.28
N LEU A 340 11.93 -0.74 -22.43
CA LEU A 340 13.39 -0.74 -22.47
C LEU A 340 14.01 -1.14 -21.15
N MET A 341 13.51 -0.62 -20.02
CA MET A 341 13.99 -1.00 -18.70
C MET A 341 13.78 -2.49 -18.42
N ASN A 342 12.62 -3.04 -18.77
CA ASN A 342 12.36 -4.48 -18.65
C ASN A 342 13.31 -5.32 -19.52
N SER A 343 13.60 -4.88 -20.76
CA SER A 343 14.59 -5.53 -21.63
C SER A 343 16.01 -5.51 -21.03
N ASP A 344 16.34 -4.46 -20.26
CA ASP A 344 17.60 -4.32 -19.54
C ASP A 344 17.61 -5.09 -18.20
N GLY A 345 16.51 -5.77 -17.84
CA GLY A 345 16.35 -6.54 -16.61
C GLY A 345 16.06 -5.66 -15.39
N VAL A 346 15.41 -4.50 -15.57
CA VAL A 346 15.00 -3.60 -14.48
C VAL A 346 13.48 -3.45 -14.47
N CYS A 347 12.83 -3.80 -13.36
CA CYS A 347 11.39 -3.67 -13.14
C CYS A 347 11.09 -2.35 -12.45
N ILE A 348 10.35 -1.48 -13.13
CA ILE A 348 9.75 -0.24 -12.63
C ILE A 348 8.31 -0.14 -13.12
N SER A 349 7.54 0.83 -12.65
CA SER A 349 6.12 0.96 -13.00
C SER A 349 5.79 2.31 -13.63
N ALA A 350 4.70 2.39 -14.39
CA ALA A 350 4.05 3.67 -14.67
C ALA A 350 3.40 4.21 -13.37
N ALA A 351 3.11 5.51 -13.33
CA ALA A 351 2.41 6.10 -12.19
C ALA A 351 1.10 5.35 -11.89
N SER A 352 0.31 5.03 -12.92
CA SER A 352 -0.96 4.31 -12.83
C SER A 352 -0.81 2.78 -12.97
N ALA A 353 0.06 2.15 -12.18
CA ALA A 353 0.30 0.69 -12.26
C ALA A 353 -0.98 -0.16 -12.11
N CYS A 354 -1.96 0.29 -11.33
CA CYS A 354 -3.23 -0.43 -11.10
C CYS A 354 -4.22 -0.31 -12.27
N SER A 355 -4.00 0.60 -13.22
CA SER A 355 -4.78 0.75 -14.45
C SER A 355 -4.00 0.29 -15.70
N ALA A 356 -3.12 -0.70 -15.55
CA ALA A 356 -2.39 -1.30 -16.66
C ALA A 356 -3.38 -1.76 -17.75
N GLY A 357 -3.38 -1.07 -18.90
CA GLY A 357 -4.36 -1.23 -19.99
C GLY A 357 -5.44 -0.14 -20.07
N SER A 358 -5.53 0.78 -19.10
CA SER A 358 -6.39 1.97 -19.23
C SER A 358 -5.71 3.02 -20.12
N LEU A 359 -6.48 3.58 -21.05
CA LEU A 359 -6.06 4.72 -21.89
C LEU A 359 -6.03 6.04 -21.07
N GLU A 360 -6.61 6.04 -19.87
CA GLU A 360 -6.75 7.22 -19.04
C GLU A 360 -5.49 7.50 -18.21
N PRO A 361 -5.09 8.78 -18.04
CA PRO A 361 -3.97 9.17 -17.19
C PRO A 361 -4.28 8.91 -15.72
N SER A 362 -3.23 8.86 -14.89
CA SER A 362 -3.38 8.75 -13.44
C SER A 362 -4.25 9.88 -12.88
N HIS A 363 -5.29 9.50 -12.11
CA HIS A 363 -6.13 10.45 -11.39
C HIS A 363 -5.33 11.25 -10.35
N VAL A 364 -4.33 10.64 -9.72
CA VAL A 364 -3.41 11.29 -8.76
C VAL A 364 -2.63 12.41 -9.45
N LEU A 365 -2.00 12.11 -10.60
CA LEU A 365 -1.24 13.10 -11.34
C LEU A 365 -2.14 14.23 -11.87
N SER A 366 -3.35 13.89 -12.29
CA SER A 366 -4.35 14.88 -12.71
C SER A 366 -4.78 15.77 -11.54
N ALA A 367 -5.02 15.21 -10.36
CA ALA A 367 -5.40 15.95 -9.16
C ALA A 367 -4.33 16.96 -8.73
N ILE A 368 -3.04 16.63 -8.88
CA ILE A 368 -1.91 17.56 -8.60
C ILE A 368 -1.58 18.51 -9.77
N GLY A 369 -2.49 18.63 -10.77
CA GLY A 369 -2.37 19.58 -11.87
C GLY A 369 -1.41 19.17 -12.98
N ARG A 370 -1.05 17.89 -13.13
CA ARG A 370 -0.29 17.42 -14.30
C ARG A 370 -1.22 17.27 -15.49
N ASN A 371 -0.83 17.82 -16.63
CA ASN A 371 -1.59 17.63 -17.87
C ASN A 371 -1.46 16.20 -18.40
N TYR A 372 -2.30 15.85 -19.39
CA TYR A 372 -2.34 14.50 -19.98
C TYR A 372 -0.96 14.00 -20.42
N THR A 373 -0.20 14.82 -21.15
CA THR A 373 1.15 14.47 -21.64
C THR A 373 2.12 14.20 -20.49
N GLN A 374 2.12 15.06 -19.46
CA GLN A 374 2.97 14.87 -18.29
C GLN A 374 2.62 13.59 -17.51
N ALA A 375 1.32 13.31 -17.36
CA ALA A 375 0.87 12.09 -16.70
C ALA A 375 1.29 10.82 -17.46
N LYS A 376 1.18 10.82 -18.80
CA LYS A 376 1.63 9.74 -19.69
C LYS A 376 3.17 9.60 -19.76
N SER A 377 3.89 10.64 -19.39
CA SER A 377 5.37 10.68 -19.36
C SER A 377 5.93 10.45 -17.95
N THR A 378 5.12 9.97 -17.00
CA THR A 378 5.53 9.76 -15.60
C THR A 378 5.72 8.29 -15.28
N ILE A 379 6.87 7.98 -14.71
CA ILE A 379 7.20 6.65 -14.17
C ILE A 379 7.28 6.69 -12.65
N ARG A 380 7.09 5.52 -12.03
CA ARG A 380 7.33 5.31 -10.61
C ARG A 380 8.48 4.32 -10.41
N VAL A 381 9.44 4.69 -9.58
CA VAL A 381 10.50 3.82 -9.06
C VAL A 381 10.31 3.70 -7.57
N SER A 382 10.37 2.49 -7.03
CA SER A 382 10.20 2.29 -5.59
C SER A 382 11.15 1.25 -5.02
N PHE A 383 11.67 1.55 -3.83
CA PHE A 383 12.71 0.76 -3.15
C PHE A 383 12.09 -0.09 -2.05
N GLY A 384 12.66 -1.27 -1.82
CA GLY A 384 12.28 -2.19 -0.76
C GLY A 384 13.39 -2.44 0.26
N TRP A 385 13.08 -3.26 1.25
CA TRP A 385 13.95 -3.60 2.37
C TRP A 385 15.27 -4.29 1.94
N ASN A 386 15.32 -4.88 0.76
CA ASN A 386 16.47 -5.61 0.19
C ASN A 386 17.12 -4.90 -1.00
N THR A 387 16.68 -3.71 -1.34
CA THR A 387 17.26 -2.91 -2.44
C THR A 387 18.66 -2.41 -2.05
N THR A 388 19.61 -2.48 -2.97
CA THR A 388 21.01 -2.06 -2.75
C THR A 388 21.38 -0.78 -3.50
N VAL A 389 22.41 -0.08 -3.01
CA VAL A 389 22.95 1.13 -3.68
C VAL A 389 23.50 0.80 -5.08
N GLU A 390 24.07 -0.40 -5.27
CA GLU A 390 24.57 -0.86 -6.57
C GLU A 390 23.43 -1.01 -7.57
N GLU A 391 22.32 -1.68 -7.18
CA GLU A 391 21.14 -1.87 -8.02
C GLU A 391 20.53 -0.53 -8.45
N VAL A 392 20.29 0.39 -7.52
CA VAL A 392 19.69 1.69 -7.84
C VAL A 392 20.59 2.53 -8.71
N THR A 393 21.91 2.49 -8.50
CA THR A 393 22.89 3.22 -9.33
C THR A 393 22.92 2.67 -10.75
N ARG A 394 22.93 1.34 -10.91
CA ARG A 394 22.88 0.67 -12.21
C ARG A 394 21.57 0.98 -12.94
N ALA A 395 20.43 0.84 -12.27
CA ALA A 395 19.11 1.13 -12.83
C ALA A 395 18.98 2.59 -13.29
N ALA A 396 19.42 3.53 -12.47
CA ALA A 396 19.42 4.95 -12.82
C ALA A 396 20.29 5.27 -14.05
N GLY A 397 21.45 4.63 -14.16
CA GLY A 397 22.32 4.76 -15.33
C GLY A 397 21.69 4.21 -16.61
N LEU A 398 20.98 3.07 -16.54
CA LEU A 398 20.22 2.49 -17.65
C LEU A 398 19.04 3.38 -18.03
N LEU A 399 18.28 3.88 -17.05
CA LEU A 399 17.16 4.80 -17.26
C LEU A 399 17.63 6.05 -18.04
N GLY A 400 18.70 6.72 -17.58
CA GLY A 400 19.21 7.91 -18.26
C GLY A 400 19.64 7.63 -19.71
N LYS A 401 20.31 6.50 -19.96
CA LYS A 401 20.69 6.08 -21.33
C LYS A 401 19.46 5.82 -22.22
N ASN A 402 18.42 5.18 -21.69
CA ASN A 402 17.20 4.89 -22.42
C ASN A 402 16.41 6.17 -22.74
N ILE A 403 16.35 7.12 -21.83
CA ILE A 403 15.76 8.45 -22.09
C ILE A 403 16.48 9.13 -23.26
N VAL A 404 17.81 9.20 -23.24
CA VAL A 404 18.62 9.82 -24.31
C VAL A 404 18.40 9.07 -25.65
N ARG A 405 18.32 7.75 -25.61
CA ARG A 405 18.07 6.91 -26.80
C ARG A 405 16.71 7.23 -27.43
N ILE A 406 15.64 7.24 -26.65
CA ILE A 406 14.27 7.51 -27.14
C ILE A 406 14.20 8.93 -27.74
N ARG A 407 14.72 9.95 -27.04
CA ARG A 407 14.72 11.33 -27.54
C ARG A 407 15.45 11.49 -28.86
N LYS A 408 16.54 10.73 -29.08
CA LYS A 408 17.24 10.74 -30.38
C LYS A 408 16.37 10.14 -31.49
N MET A 409 15.59 9.09 -31.20
CA MET A 409 14.69 8.47 -32.17
C MET A 409 13.53 9.37 -32.61
N TYR A 410 13.06 10.25 -31.73
CA TYR A 410 11.98 11.22 -32.06
C TYR A 410 12.50 12.48 -32.76
N ARG A 411 13.81 12.75 -32.72
CA ARG A 411 14.41 13.91 -33.40
C ARG A 411 14.97 13.56 -34.79
N SER A 412 15.07 12.29 -35.14
CA SER A 412 15.46 11.76 -36.46
C SER A 412 14.25 11.54 -37.34
#